data_307a71acb8fa27aa41128c8f6fa53622
#
_entry.id   307a71acb8fa27aa41128c8f6fa53622
#
_cell.length_a   1.000
_cell.length_b   1.000
_cell.length_c   1.000
_cell.angle_alpha   90.00
_cell.angle_beta   90.00
_cell.angle_gamma   90.00
#
_symmetry.space_group_name_H-M   'P 1'
#
loop_
_entity.id
_entity.type
_entity.pdbx_description
1 polymer ?
#
loop_
_entity_poly.entity_id
_entity_poly.type
_entity_poly.pdbx_seq_one_letter_code
_entity_poly.pdbx_strand_id
1 'polypeptide(L)'
;MRSMLRQRLGSVVVVLEAVHRRHNASAILRSCECFGVHEVHLITKGFKASKGAARGSERWLDIHRWGSTDDAVSALRERGFAVFAADLTDDAHSPDTVPIDGNVAILMGAELTGVSDRARELCDGAICVPMHGLTESLNVSVAAACILQRVTERARTRAGGGDLDPDRQDRFFAEWSRREVEARQGMLGRVRDGR
;
A
#
# COMPACT_ATOMS: atom_id res chain seq x y z
N MET A 1 -16.23 1.93 12.14
CA MET A 1 -14.83 2.43 12.07
C MET A 1 -13.88 1.70 13.03
N ARG A 2 -14.13 1.66 14.36
CA ARG A 2 -13.23 0.95 15.30
C ARG A 2 -13.03 -0.54 14.97
N SER A 3 -14.07 -1.25 14.59
CA SER A 3 -13.95 -2.66 14.16
C SER A 3 -13.08 -2.83 12.90
N MET A 4 -13.13 -1.87 11.99
CA MET A 4 -12.29 -1.88 10.79
C MET A 4 -10.82 -1.58 11.11
N LEU A 5 -10.55 -0.66 12.04
CA LEU A 5 -9.19 -0.36 12.48
C LEU A 5 -8.50 -1.56 13.14
N ARG A 6 -9.25 -2.35 13.92
CA ARG A 6 -8.76 -3.60 14.51
C ARG A 6 -8.41 -4.67 13.47
N GLN A 7 -8.89 -4.54 12.25
CA GLN A 7 -8.56 -5.44 11.14
C GLN A 7 -7.38 -4.96 10.31
N ARG A 8 -6.85 -3.76 10.57
CA ARG A 8 -5.73 -3.21 9.82
C ARG A 8 -4.41 -3.86 10.20
N LEU A 9 -3.54 -3.97 9.21
CA LEU A 9 -2.17 -4.46 9.37
C LEU A 9 -1.22 -3.27 9.46
N GLY A 10 -0.45 -3.22 10.54
CA GLY A 10 0.68 -2.31 10.70
C GLY A 10 1.99 -2.92 10.23
N SER A 11 2.08 -4.26 10.22
CA SER A 11 3.25 -5.03 9.81
C SER A 11 3.43 -5.17 8.29
N VAL A 12 2.44 -4.78 7.49
CA VAL A 12 2.52 -4.82 6.01
C VAL A 12 2.32 -3.42 5.47
N VAL A 13 3.28 -2.91 4.71
CA VAL A 13 3.20 -1.60 4.05
C VAL A 13 3.49 -1.73 2.55
N VAL A 14 3.04 -0.75 1.77
CA VAL A 14 3.29 -0.69 0.33
C VAL A 14 4.06 0.57 -0.01
N VAL A 15 5.08 0.43 -0.86
CA VAL A 15 5.85 1.54 -1.41
C VAL A 15 5.56 1.63 -2.90
N LEU A 16 5.18 2.79 -3.40
CA LEU A 16 4.98 3.04 -4.84
C LEU A 16 6.11 3.92 -5.35
N GLU A 17 7.03 3.33 -6.12
CA GLU A 17 8.14 4.03 -6.75
C GLU A 17 7.75 4.41 -8.17
N ALA A 18 7.63 5.71 -8.45
CA ALA A 18 7.40 6.26 -9.78
C ALA A 18 6.22 5.62 -10.55
N VAL A 19 5.16 5.20 -9.86
CA VAL A 19 3.94 4.75 -10.53
C VAL A 19 3.23 5.95 -11.12
N HIS A 20 3.43 6.19 -12.43
CA HIS A 20 3.00 7.40 -13.11
C HIS A 20 1.52 7.39 -13.52
N ARG A 21 1.00 6.22 -13.88
CA ARG A 21 -0.40 6.11 -14.31
C ARG A 21 -1.33 6.20 -13.10
N ARG A 22 -2.01 7.34 -12.97
CA ARG A 22 -2.91 7.63 -11.85
C ARG A 22 -3.93 6.53 -11.56
N HIS A 23 -4.44 5.83 -12.59
CA HIS A 23 -5.40 4.76 -12.40
C HIS A 23 -4.76 3.53 -11.75
N ASN A 24 -3.52 3.16 -12.10
CA ASN A 24 -2.81 2.04 -11.47
C ASN A 24 -2.51 2.33 -10.00
N ALA A 25 -1.93 3.49 -9.71
CA ALA A 25 -1.67 3.88 -8.33
C ALA A 25 -2.96 3.93 -7.50
N SER A 26 -4.05 4.48 -8.07
CA SER A 26 -5.35 4.51 -7.39
C SER A 26 -5.94 3.10 -7.20
N ALA A 27 -5.73 2.18 -8.14
CA ALA A 27 -6.16 0.79 -8.00
C ALA A 27 -5.35 0.06 -6.92
N ILE A 28 -4.03 0.33 -6.82
CA ILE A 28 -3.19 -0.22 -5.75
C ILE A 28 -3.64 0.32 -4.38
N LEU A 29 -3.86 1.63 -4.24
CA LEU A 29 -4.39 2.21 -2.99
C LEU A 29 -5.71 1.56 -2.57
N ARG A 30 -6.59 1.29 -3.53
CA ARG A 30 -7.84 0.59 -3.27
C ARG A 30 -7.60 -0.86 -2.82
N SER A 31 -6.67 -1.58 -3.43
CA SER A 31 -6.29 -2.93 -3.00
C SER A 31 -5.70 -2.92 -1.59
N CYS A 32 -4.83 -1.95 -1.27
CA CYS A 32 -4.30 -1.76 0.09
C CYS A 32 -5.43 -1.61 1.11
N GLU A 33 -6.39 -0.73 0.81
CA GLU A 33 -7.55 -0.50 1.68
C GLU A 33 -8.38 -1.76 1.86
N CYS A 34 -8.73 -2.45 0.77
CA CYS A 34 -9.56 -3.67 0.79
C CYS A 34 -8.90 -4.82 1.56
N PHE A 35 -7.58 -4.98 1.44
CA PHE A 35 -6.83 -6.03 2.13
C PHE A 35 -6.36 -5.62 3.54
N GLY A 36 -6.69 -4.40 3.98
CA GLY A 36 -6.42 -3.91 5.32
C GLY A 36 -4.98 -3.47 5.56
N VAL A 37 -4.17 -3.28 4.51
CA VAL A 37 -2.93 -2.52 4.61
C VAL A 37 -3.27 -1.11 5.05
N HIS A 38 -2.60 -0.62 6.11
CA HIS A 38 -2.93 0.70 6.64
C HIS A 38 -2.07 1.81 6.07
N GLU A 39 -0.82 1.52 5.78
CA GLU A 39 0.19 2.52 5.45
C GLU A 39 0.73 2.34 4.03
N VAL A 40 0.85 3.46 3.28
CA VAL A 40 1.39 3.48 1.93
C VAL A 40 2.38 4.62 1.77
N HIS A 41 3.53 4.33 1.18
CA HIS A 41 4.61 5.27 0.89
C HIS A 41 4.64 5.59 -0.61
N LEU A 42 4.64 6.88 -0.95
CA LEU A 42 4.67 7.34 -2.33
C LEU A 42 5.99 8.06 -2.61
N ILE A 43 6.77 7.53 -3.53
CA ILE A 43 8.02 8.12 -4.01
C ILE A 43 7.73 8.77 -5.37
N THR A 44 7.04 9.88 -5.37
CA THR A 44 6.78 10.68 -6.60
C THR A 44 6.60 12.13 -6.27
N LYS A 45 7.19 13.01 -7.10
CA LYS A 45 6.86 14.44 -7.07
C LYS A 45 5.48 14.64 -7.71
N GLY A 46 4.52 15.14 -6.92
CA GLY A 46 3.24 15.63 -7.46
C GLY A 46 2.15 14.57 -7.73
N PHE A 47 2.22 13.38 -7.12
CA PHE A 47 1.13 12.41 -7.25
C PHE A 47 -0.19 12.95 -6.68
N LYS A 48 -1.25 12.89 -7.50
CA LYS A 48 -2.64 13.11 -7.07
C LYS A 48 -3.47 11.89 -7.48
N ALA A 49 -4.15 11.28 -6.52
CA ALA A 49 -5.04 10.15 -6.80
C ALA A 49 -6.11 10.54 -7.85
N SER A 50 -6.43 9.61 -8.75
CA SER A 50 -7.51 9.81 -9.71
C SER A 50 -8.85 9.72 -8.99
N LYS A 51 -9.67 10.79 -9.10
CA LYS A 51 -11.01 10.91 -8.48
C LYS A 51 -11.97 9.85 -8.96
N GLY A 52 -11.79 8.72 -9.17
CA GLY A 52 -12.71 7.68 -9.66
C GLY A 52 -12.14 6.28 -9.45
N ALA A 53 -10.85 6.11 -9.68
CA ALA A 53 -10.23 4.80 -9.57
C ALA A 53 -10.04 4.36 -8.12
N ALA A 54 -9.64 5.26 -7.22
CA ALA A 54 -9.50 4.98 -5.80
C ALA A 54 -10.84 4.93 -5.03
N ARG A 55 -11.91 5.48 -5.62
CA ARG A 55 -13.26 5.58 -4.99
C ARG A 55 -13.23 6.11 -3.55
N GLY A 56 -12.28 7.00 -3.24
CA GLY A 56 -12.10 7.56 -1.90
C GLY A 56 -11.36 6.65 -0.92
N SER A 57 -10.77 5.54 -1.36
CA SER A 57 -10.00 4.61 -0.49
C SER A 57 -8.80 5.30 0.16
N GLU A 58 -8.21 6.28 -0.54
CA GLU A 58 -7.09 7.07 -0.03
C GLU A 58 -7.42 7.81 1.28
N ARG A 59 -8.70 8.03 1.56
CA ARG A 59 -9.17 8.68 2.81
C ARG A 59 -8.96 7.81 4.05
N TRP A 60 -8.82 6.51 3.85
CA TRP A 60 -8.74 5.51 4.91
C TRP A 60 -7.34 4.93 5.08
N LEU A 61 -6.35 5.48 4.36
CA LEU A 61 -4.96 5.09 4.40
C LEU A 61 -4.10 6.18 5.04
N ASP A 62 -3.02 5.76 5.68
CA ASP A 62 -1.93 6.62 6.13
C ASP A 62 -0.92 6.75 4.98
N ILE A 63 -0.92 7.89 4.29
CA ILE A 63 -0.12 8.08 3.09
C ILE A 63 1.07 8.98 3.37
N HIS A 64 2.27 8.41 3.28
CA HIS A 64 3.55 9.10 3.41
C HIS A 64 4.11 9.45 2.05
N ARG A 65 4.79 10.61 1.93
CA ARG A 65 5.37 11.09 0.68
C ARG A 65 6.87 11.33 0.86
N TRP A 66 7.63 10.81 -0.08
CA TRP A 66 9.08 10.84 -0.04
C TRP A 66 9.66 11.52 -1.28
N GLY A 67 10.80 12.19 -1.09
CA GLY A 67 11.55 12.81 -2.19
C GLY A 67 12.42 11.82 -2.96
N SER A 68 12.82 10.72 -2.31
CA SER A 68 13.70 9.69 -2.88
C SER A 68 13.37 8.29 -2.37
N THR A 69 13.85 7.27 -3.08
CA THR A 69 13.76 5.87 -2.68
C THR A 69 14.64 5.60 -1.45
N ASP A 70 15.81 6.24 -1.39
CA ASP A 70 16.74 6.14 -0.26
C ASP A 70 16.08 6.56 1.05
N ASP A 71 15.42 7.72 1.08
CA ASP A 71 14.75 8.23 2.28
C ASP A 71 13.61 7.30 2.72
N ALA A 72 12.81 6.82 1.77
CA ALA A 72 11.68 5.94 2.05
C ALA A 72 12.14 4.60 2.63
N VAL A 73 13.13 3.97 1.99
CA VAL A 73 13.65 2.66 2.42
C VAL A 73 14.39 2.78 3.75
N SER A 74 15.22 3.82 3.93
CA SER A 74 15.92 4.05 5.20
C SER A 74 14.94 4.20 6.36
N ALA A 75 13.91 5.02 6.21
CA ALA A 75 12.89 5.22 7.25
C ALA A 75 12.11 3.93 7.57
N LEU A 76 11.88 3.08 6.58
CA LEU A 76 11.22 1.78 6.80
C LEU A 76 12.15 0.81 7.53
N ARG A 77 13.43 0.75 7.16
CA ARG A 77 14.44 -0.09 7.83
C ARG A 77 14.65 0.30 9.28
N GLU A 78 14.70 1.60 9.59
CA GLU A 78 14.77 2.10 10.97
C GLU A 78 13.60 1.63 11.82
N ARG A 79 12.45 1.36 11.19
CA ARG A 79 11.24 0.82 11.84
C ARG A 79 11.17 -0.72 11.81
N GLY A 80 12.23 -1.38 11.35
CA GLY A 80 12.35 -2.84 11.31
C GLY A 80 11.58 -3.52 10.17
N PHE A 81 11.32 -2.80 9.07
CA PHE A 81 10.74 -3.41 7.87
C PHE A 81 11.83 -4.03 6.99
N ALA A 82 11.61 -5.28 6.58
CA ALA A 82 12.29 -5.84 5.42
C ALA A 82 11.57 -5.38 4.14
N VAL A 83 12.33 -4.93 3.13
CA VAL A 83 11.78 -4.34 1.91
C VAL A 83 11.99 -5.30 0.74
N PHE A 84 10.91 -5.74 0.09
CA PHE A 84 10.96 -6.61 -1.08
C PHE A 84 10.44 -5.87 -2.31
N ALA A 85 11.26 -5.86 -3.37
CA ALA A 85 10.88 -5.29 -4.66
C ALA A 85 9.96 -6.24 -5.44
N ALA A 86 8.85 -5.73 -5.95
CA ALA A 86 8.02 -6.49 -6.90
C ALA A 86 8.71 -6.54 -8.27
N ASP A 87 9.56 -7.53 -8.47
CA ASP A 87 10.43 -7.66 -9.63
C ASP A 87 10.56 -9.12 -10.07
N LEU A 88 10.87 -9.31 -11.35
CA LEU A 88 11.04 -10.63 -11.99
C LEU A 88 12.52 -11.00 -12.00
N THR A 89 12.99 -11.59 -10.93
CA THR A 89 14.35 -12.13 -10.79
C THR A 89 14.28 -13.63 -10.51
N ASP A 90 15.33 -14.37 -10.88
CA ASP A 90 15.36 -15.83 -10.73
C ASP A 90 15.28 -16.28 -9.26
N ASP A 91 15.71 -15.44 -8.34
CA ASP A 91 15.72 -15.65 -6.89
C ASP A 91 14.51 -15.01 -6.18
N ALA A 92 13.55 -14.46 -6.93
CA ALA A 92 12.39 -13.83 -6.34
C ALA A 92 11.52 -14.82 -5.54
N HIS A 93 11.14 -14.42 -4.35
CA HIS A 93 10.13 -15.14 -3.57
C HIS A 93 8.76 -15.09 -4.25
N SER A 94 7.98 -16.15 -4.11
CA SER A 94 6.54 -16.04 -4.37
C SER A 94 5.82 -15.33 -3.21
N PRO A 95 4.60 -14.85 -3.40
CA PRO A 95 3.79 -14.28 -2.31
C PRO A 95 3.52 -15.28 -1.17
N ASP A 96 3.69 -16.58 -1.45
CA ASP A 96 3.54 -17.64 -0.44
C ASP A 96 4.82 -17.92 0.36
N THR A 97 5.99 -17.56 -0.18
CA THR A 97 7.28 -17.90 0.42
C THR A 97 8.08 -16.70 0.92
N VAL A 98 7.71 -15.46 0.54
CA VAL A 98 8.39 -14.26 1.04
C VAL A 98 8.39 -14.25 2.58
N PRO A 99 9.54 -13.95 3.23
CA PRO A 99 9.60 -13.86 4.68
C PRO A 99 8.66 -12.78 5.22
N ILE A 100 7.80 -13.16 6.15
CA ILE A 100 6.87 -12.25 6.85
C ILE A 100 6.92 -12.43 8.38
N ASP A 101 8.01 -12.95 8.89
CA ASP A 101 8.17 -13.17 10.34
C ASP A 101 8.23 -11.87 11.13
N GLY A 102 8.62 -10.79 10.47
CA GLY A 102 8.61 -9.41 10.95
C GLY A 102 7.71 -8.49 10.13
N ASN A 103 8.05 -7.21 10.13
CA ASN A 103 7.41 -6.20 9.31
C ASN A 103 7.92 -6.30 7.86
N VAL A 104 7.04 -6.19 6.89
CA VAL A 104 7.36 -6.29 5.47
C VAL A 104 6.85 -5.11 4.67
N ALA A 105 7.69 -4.54 3.81
CA ALA A 105 7.34 -3.53 2.85
C ALA A 105 7.42 -4.10 1.43
N ILE A 106 6.37 -3.93 0.64
CA ILE A 106 6.34 -4.34 -0.77
C ILE A 106 6.51 -3.11 -1.65
N LEU A 107 7.64 -3.02 -2.36
CA LEU A 107 7.96 -1.92 -3.27
C LEU A 107 7.50 -2.27 -4.69
N MET A 108 6.58 -1.47 -5.21
CA MET A 108 6.05 -1.58 -6.57
C MET A 108 6.69 -0.52 -7.46
N GLY A 109 7.29 -0.93 -8.56
CA GLY A 109 7.95 -0.05 -9.52
C GLY A 109 7.00 0.56 -10.56
N ALA A 110 7.57 1.36 -11.47
CA ALA A 110 6.87 1.99 -12.58
C ALA A 110 6.37 0.98 -13.63
N GLU A 111 5.30 1.33 -14.37
CA GLU A 111 4.65 0.43 -15.33
C GLU A 111 5.52 0.02 -16.53
N LEU A 112 6.43 0.89 -16.95
CA LEU A 112 7.24 0.65 -18.14
C LEU A 112 8.67 0.21 -17.82
N THR A 113 9.24 0.74 -16.75
CA THR A 113 10.64 0.50 -16.38
C THR A 113 10.79 -0.45 -15.20
N GLY A 114 9.69 -0.84 -14.56
CA GLY A 114 9.74 -1.68 -13.37
C GLY A 114 10.34 -0.94 -12.15
N VAL A 115 10.97 -1.68 -11.29
CA VAL A 115 11.71 -1.19 -10.13
C VAL A 115 13.04 -0.58 -10.59
N SER A 116 13.44 0.56 -10.03
CA SER A 116 14.72 1.18 -10.37
C SER A 116 15.92 0.34 -9.88
N ASP A 117 17.09 0.48 -10.54
CA ASP A 117 18.30 -0.19 -10.08
C ASP A 117 18.66 0.21 -8.64
N ARG A 118 18.45 1.49 -8.31
CA ARG A 118 18.68 1.97 -6.94
C ARG A 118 17.77 1.29 -5.93
N ALA A 119 16.49 1.08 -6.27
CA ALA A 119 15.56 0.36 -5.38
C ALA A 119 15.96 -1.11 -5.23
N ARG A 120 16.43 -1.77 -6.30
CA ARG A 120 16.96 -3.15 -6.24
C ARG A 120 18.13 -3.27 -5.28
N GLU A 121 19.09 -2.33 -5.34
CA GLU A 121 20.23 -2.30 -4.41
C GLU A 121 19.83 -2.10 -2.95
N LEU A 122 18.75 -1.38 -2.71
CA LEU A 122 18.27 -1.05 -1.38
C LEU A 122 17.32 -2.12 -0.81
N CYS A 123 16.71 -2.98 -1.63
CA CYS A 123 15.79 -4.00 -1.16
C CYS A 123 16.51 -5.22 -0.57
N ASP A 124 15.86 -5.93 0.32
CA ASP A 124 16.36 -7.15 0.96
C ASP A 124 16.14 -8.39 0.09
N GLY A 125 15.41 -8.24 -1.02
CA GLY A 125 15.12 -9.28 -2.00
C GLY A 125 13.99 -8.88 -2.95
N ALA A 126 13.56 -9.82 -3.77
CA ALA A 126 12.48 -9.64 -4.72
C ALA A 126 11.28 -10.53 -4.41
N ILE A 127 10.11 -10.10 -4.86
CA ILE A 127 8.86 -10.85 -4.81
C ILE A 127 8.18 -10.82 -6.18
N CYS A 128 7.78 -11.96 -6.70
CA CYS A 128 7.03 -12.04 -7.95
C CYS A 128 5.82 -12.97 -7.87
N VAL A 129 4.81 -12.67 -8.66
CA VAL A 129 3.69 -13.58 -8.89
C VAL A 129 4.12 -14.61 -9.92
N PRO A 130 4.13 -15.93 -9.61
CA PRO A 130 4.48 -16.94 -10.58
C PRO A 130 3.57 -16.89 -11.81
N MET A 131 4.17 -16.87 -13.01
CA MET A 131 3.46 -16.84 -14.28
C MET A 131 3.83 -18.05 -15.12
N HIS A 132 2.84 -18.61 -15.80
CA HIS A 132 3.00 -19.83 -16.61
C HIS A 132 2.55 -19.63 -18.08
N GLY A 133 2.31 -18.39 -18.47
CA GLY A 133 1.91 -18.00 -19.83
C GLY A 133 3.07 -17.43 -20.63
N LEU A 134 2.80 -17.04 -21.89
CA LEU A 134 3.77 -16.39 -22.77
C LEU A 134 3.96 -14.89 -22.48
N THR A 135 3.07 -14.30 -21.69
CA THR A 135 3.16 -12.89 -21.31
C THR A 135 4.17 -12.73 -20.18
N GLU A 136 5.12 -11.80 -20.37
CA GLU A 136 6.26 -11.63 -19.47
C GLU A 136 5.93 -10.87 -18.17
N SER A 137 4.81 -10.13 -18.11
CA SER A 137 4.46 -9.35 -16.92
C SER A 137 2.96 -9.15 -16.77
N LEU A 138 2.53 -8.94 -15.52
CA LEU A 138 1.18 -8.47 -15.17
C LEU A 138 1.14 -6.94 -15.15
N ASN A 139 -0.05 -6.38 -15.33
CA ASN A 139 -0.27 -4.98 -14.96
C ASN A 139 0.11 -4.77 -13.48
N VAL A 140 0.82 -3.68 -13.17
CA VAL A 140 1.35 -3.41 -11.83
C VAL A 140 0.29 -3.42 -10.74
N SER A 141 -0.92 -2.94 -11.02
CA SER A 141 -2.01 -2.97 -10.03
C SER A 141 -2.61 -4.35 -9.82
N VAL A 142 -2.55 -5.21 -10.85
CA VAL A 142 -2.94 -6.62 -10.75
C VAL A 142 -1.89 -7.40 -9.96
N ALA A 143 -0.61 -7.23 -10.28
CA ALA A 143 0.50 -7.83 -9.53
C ALA A 143 0.41 -7.45 -8.04
N ALA A 144 0.23 -6.16 -7.73
CA ALA A 144 0.05 -5.67 -6.37
C ALA A 144 -1.12 -6.36 -5.66
N ALA A 145 -2.28 -6.50 -6.32
CA ALA A 145 -3.44 -7.15 -5.72
C ALA A 145 -3.18 -8.64 -5.41
N CYS A 146 -2.54 -9.36 -6.32
CA CYS A 146 -2.17 -10.77 -6.12
C CYS A 146 -1.18 -10.94 -4.96
N ILE A 147 -0.13 -10.11 -4.92
CA ILE A 147 0.86 -10.14 -3.83
C ILE A 147 0.20 -9.81 -2.50
N LEU A 148 -0.54 -8.71 -2.44
CA LEU A 148 -1.16 -8.23 -1.21
C LEU A 148 -2.18 -9.21 -0.65
N GLN A 149 -3.00 -9.84 -1.50
CA GLN A 149 -3.97 -10.82 -1.05
C GLN A 149 -3.30 -11.95 -0.25
N ARG A 150 -2.18 -12.51 -0.75
CA ARG A 150 -1.47 -13.61 -0.10
C ARG A 150 -0.67 -13.17 1.11
N VAL A 151 0.10 -12.08 0.96
CA VAL A 151 0.96 -11.57 2.04
C VAL A 151 0.12 -11.12 3.25
N THR A 152 -0.98 -10.40 3.02
CA THR A 152 -1.83 -9.93 4.12
C THR A 152 -2.58 -11.06 4.80
N GLU A 153 -3.01 -12.08 4.07
CA GLU A 153 -3.63 -13.28 4.66
C GLU A 153 -2.66 -14.02 5.58
N ARG A 154 -1.42 -14.22 5.12
CA ARG A 154 -0.36 -14.84 5.93
C ARG A 154 0.00 -14.00 7.16
N ALA A 155 0.13 -12.67 6.99
CA ALA A 155 0.38 -11.76 8.11
C ALA A 155 -0.73 -11.80 9.16
N ARG A 156 -2.00 -11.86 8.75
CA ARG A 156 -3.15 -12.02 9.65
C ARG A 156 -3.13 -13.35 10.40
N THR A 157 -2.83 -14.43 9.70
CA THR A 157 -2.71 -15.77 10.33
C THR A 157 -1.63 -15.75 11.39
N ARG A 158 -0.47 -15.15 11.11
CA ARG A 158 0.62 -15.00 12.07
C ARG A 158 0.22 -14.19 13.30
N ALA A 159 -0.45 -13.04 13.08
CA ALA A 159 -0.83 -12.11 14.15
C ALA A 159 -2.11 -12.50 14.91
N GLY A 160 -2.87 -13.47 14.40
CA GLY A 160 -4.20 -13.79 14.94
C GLY A 160 -5.26 -12.75 14.64
N GLY A 161 -5.04 -11.89 13.62
CA GLY A 161 -5.93 -10.81 13.22
C GLY A 161 -5.22 -9.61 12.63
N GLY A 162 -5.75 -8.41 12.83
CA GLY A 162 -5.02 -7.17 12.53
C GLY A 162 -4.01 -6.85 13.63
N ASP A 163 -2.92 -6.20 13.25
CA ASP A 163 -1.79 -5.89 14.12
C ASP A 163 -1.41 -4.39 14.14
N LEU A 164 -2.32 -3.54 13.69
CA LEU A 164 -2.12 -2.09 13.82
C LEU A 164 -2.06 -1.70 15.29
N ASP A 165 -1.03 -0.98 15.66
CA ASP A 165 -0.80 -0.49 17.02
C ASP A 165 -2.03 0.24 17.61
N PRO A 166 -2.40 -0.01 18.87
CA PRO A 166 -3.59 0.57 19.50
C PRO A 166 -3.59 2.11 19.52
N ASP A 167 -2.47 2.76 19.78
CA ASP A 167 -2.38 4.23 19.79
C ASP A 167 -2.60 4.79 18.38
N ARG A 168 -2.09 4.10 17.37
CA ARG A 168 -2.38 4.44 15.97
C ARG A 168 -3.86 4.22 15.64
N GLN A 169 -4.50 3.15 16.13
CA GLN A 169 -5.92 2.92 15.94
C GLN A 169 -6.76 4.07 16.52
N ASP A 170 -6.45 4.54 17.72
CA ASP A 170 -7.18 5.64 18.35
C ASP A 170 -6.97 6.97 17.62
N ARG A 171 -5.75 7.27 17.19
CA ARG A 171 -5.43 8.45 16.36
C ARG A 171 -6.26 8.45 15.07
N PHE A 172 -6.26 7.34 14.33
CA PHE A 172 -7.01 7.24 13.07
C PHE A 172 -8.52 7.20 13.27
N PHE A 173 -8.98 6.63 14.35
CA PHE A 173 -10.41 6.70 14.70
C PHE A 173 -10.88 8.14 14.87
N ALA A 174 -10.12 8.96 15.58
CA ALA A 174 -10.43 10.38 15.76
C ALA A 174 -10.39 11.13 14.42
N GLU A 175 -9.36 10.88 13.60
CA GLU A 175 -9.22 11.51 12.30
C GLU A 175 -10.34 11.12 11.33
N TRP A 176 -10.66 9.84 11.19
CA TRP A 176 -11.74 9.36 10.34
C TRP A 176 -13.10 9.88 10.78
N SER A 177 -13.34 9.93 12.10
CA SER A 177 -14.59 10.48 12.65
C SER A 177 -14.76 11.96 12.30
N ARG A 178 -13.69 12.76 12.40
CA ARG A 178 -13.70 14.16 12.00
C ARG A 178 -14.00 14.32 10.51
N ARG A 179 -13.31 13.57 9.63
CA ARG A 179 -13.53 13.60 8.17
C ARG A 179 -14.97 13.27 7.79
N GLU A 180 -15.61 12.31 8.48
CA GLU A 180 -17.01 11.96 8.25
C GLU A 180 -17.97 13.07 8.67
N VAL A 181 -17.73 13.73 9.81
CA VAL A 181 -18.53 14.87 10.26
C VAL A 181 -18.43 16.01 9.24
N GLU A 182 -17.22 16.37 8.81
CA GLU A 182 -16.97 17.41 7.81
C GLU A 182 -17.68 17.10 6.47
N ALA A 183 -17.60 15.85 6.01
CA ALA A 183 -18.27 15.41 4.78
C ALA A 183 -19.80 15.52 4.87
N ARG A 184 -20.39 15.17 6.02
CA ARG A 184 -21.83 15.30 6.24
C ARG A 184 -22.27 16.77 6.31
N GLN A 185 -21.51 17.63 6.98
CA GLN A 185 -21.78 19.06 7.03
C GLN A 185 -21.70 19.70 5.65
N GLY A 186 -20.69 19.35 4.84
CA GLY A 186 -20.56 19.83 3.46
C GLY A 186 -21.69 19.36 2.53
N MET A 187 -22.27 18.17 2.77
CA MET A 187 -23.47 17.73 2.04
C MET A 187 -24.72 18.49 2.45
N LEU A 188 -24.93 18.73 3.75
CA LEU A 188 -26.07 19.50 4.26
C LEU A 188 -26.03 20.96 3.81
N GLY A 189 -24.85 21.57 3.73
CA GLY A 189 -24.67 22.91 3.17
C GLY A 189 -25.12 22.99 1.72
N ARG A 190 -24.72 22.04 0.87
CA ARG A 190 -25.10 21.99 -0.55
C ARG A 190 -26.61 21.80 -0.77
N VAL A 191 -27.26 21.01 0.07
CA VAL A 191 -28.73 20.81 0.02
C VAL A 191 -29.47 22.10 0.41
N ARG A 192 -28.93 22.88 1.35
CA ARG A 192 -29.52 24.18 1.75
C ARG A 192 -29.36 25.25 0.67
N ASP A 193 -28.26 25.22 -0.07
CA ASP A 193 -27.93 26.20 -1.12
C ASP A 193 -28.51 25.83 -2.51
N GLY A 194 -29.32 24.76 -2.60
CA GLY A 194 -30.03 24.38 -3.83
C GLY A 194 -29.13 23.95 -4.99
N ARG A 195 -27.93 23.42 -4.71
CA ARG A 195 -26.99 22.92 -5.73
C ARG A 195 -26.79 21.42 -5.63
#